data_d3e2759e9457fd9e725a7458c7a64491
#
_entry.id   d3e2759e9457fd9e725a7458c7a64491
#
_cell.length_a   1.000
_cell.length_b   1.000
_cell.length_c   1.000
_cell.angle_alpha   90.00
_cell.angle_beta   90.00
_cell.angle_gamma   90.00
#
_symmetry.space_group_name_H-M   'P 1'
#
loop_
_entity.id
_entity.type
_entity.pdbx_description
1 polymer ?
#
loop_
_entity_poly.entity_id
_entity_poly.type
_entity_poly.pdbx_seq_one_letter_code
_entity_poly.pdbx_strand_id
1 'polypeptide(L)'
;MKAKPSKKQQKTTAARKSAGKVKMSATASGLTSQAGLIPVVKFLDRIGFEQTVNQTVPHQRGDNAEYQLTGSMLLVLVGMIGGASSIAKLCAVWSDGVLREVAGWLKIPVETTISRIFKEVTEKQISQLESVTHRLRAQIWRKANRAGVSKVGLNPVQWIDIDSTVDSVFGNQEGAAKGFNPKKKGALSYHPQLAFWAGSKEILQAWFRTGNAYTSNGVVEFVKQLLAHLPNKMRLIIRADSGYFVGTLLDLLDAHKQGYLIKVKLKNLVVLMTGQQWTAIAGQPGWEHCTFDYRCGAWKVTRRFVAVRRKQLKEPSPQVDLLDTSEYDYDYFCYVTTEAFTPWQTHKKYGERATCETWIEESKGQLGMGKIRTAEFLANAALFHCAVLAYNTLRWMAIMSGSQMLRQWEPETIRTYLVRVAGKLLTGNRQLTVKTPDNHLYPQAWDDWVAVGLG
;
A
#
# COMPACT_ATOMS: atom_id res chain seq x y z
N MET A 1 -39.46 60.60 -7.08
CA MET A 1 -38.00 60.50 -7.06
C MET A 1 -37.59 59.03 -6.93
N LYS A 2 -37.12 58.42 -7.99
CA LYS A 2 -36.62 57.03 -7.94
C LYS A 2 -35.12 57.08 -7.61
N ALA A 3 -34.74 56.47 -6.51
CA ALA A 3 -33.34 56.38 -6.10
C ALA A 3 -32.51 55.59 -7.12
N LYS A 4 -31.38 56.15 -7.57
CA LYS A 4 -30.41 55.45 -8.43
C LYS A 4 -29.77 54.30 -7.64
N PRO A 5 -29.64 53.07 -8.19
CA PRO A 5 -29.00 51.99 -7.50
C PRO A 5 -27.51 52.31 -7.33
N SER A 6 -26.97 51.98 -6.15
CA SER A 6 -25.59 52.21 -5.77
C SER A 6 -24.62 51.38 -6.63
N LYS A 7 -23.48 51.96 -7.01
CA LYS A 7 -22.40 51.37 -7.82
C LYS A 7 -21.67 50.16 -7.17
N LYS A 8 -22.20 49.56 -6.11
CA LYS A 8 -21.53 48.50 -5.34
C LYS A 8 -21.99 47.09 -5.65
N GLN A 9 -22.78 46.85 -6.69
CA GLN A 9 -23.26 45.50 -7.07
C GLN A 9 -22.98 45.10 -8.51
N GLN A 10 -21.86 45.50 -9.06
CA GLN A 10 -21.29 44.79 -10.22
C GLN A 10 -20.16 43.89 -9.74
N LYS A 11 -20.49 42.76 -9.10
CA LYS A 11 -19.64 41.56 -9.17
C LYS A 11 -19.61 41.16 -10.65
N THR A 12 -18.55 41.56 -11.34
CA THR A 12 -18.24 41.01 -12.67
C THR A 12 -18.05 39.52 -12.53
N THR A 13 -19.07 38.73 -12.85
CA THR A 13 -18.90 37.35 -13.29
C THR A 13 -17.86 37.40 -14.39
N ALA A 14 -16.69 36.78 -14.14
CA ALA A 14 -15.62 36.74 -15.12
C ALA A 14 -16.20 36.11 -16.40
N ALA A 15 -16.51 36.96 -17.40
CA ALA A 15 -17.07 36.49 -18.64
C ALA A 15 -16.00 35.61 -19.28
N ARG A 16 -16.34 34.34 -19.56
CA ARG A 16 -15.50 33.41 -20.32
C ARG A 16 -15.21 34.05 -21.67
N LYS A 17 -14.00 34.58 -21.88
CA LYS A 17 -13.57 35.04 -23.18
C LYS A 17 -13.37 33.83 -24.07
N SER A 18 -14.06 33.77 -25.20
CA SER A 18 -13.78 32.81 -26.24
C SER A 18 -12.34 33.01 -26.70
N ALA A 19 -11.52 31.95 -26.65
CA ALA A 19 -10.22 32.00 -27.32
C ALA A 19 -10.45 32.18 -28.82
N GLY A 20 -9.64 33.04 -29.48
CA GLY A 20 -9.65 33.17 -30.94
C GLY A 20 -9.35 31.85 -31.65
N LYS A 21 -9.07 31.86 -32.93
CA LYS A 21 -8.67 30.66 -33.70
C LYS A 21 -7.42 30.03 -33.07
N VAL A 22 -7.56 28.78 -32.57
CA VAL A 22 -6.45 27.99 -32.01
C VAL A 22 -5.88 27.12 -33.13
N LYS A 23 -4.56 27.18 -33.34
CA LYS A 23 -3.82 26.23 -34.21
C LYS A 23 -3.04 25.26 -33.33
N MET A 24 -3.08 23.97 -33.68
CA MET A 24 -2.23 22.95 -33.05
C MET A 24 -1.25 22.40 -34.09
N SER A 25 0.02 22.23 -33.70
CA SER A 25 1.04 21.60 -34.52
C SER A 25 1.94 20.70 -33.69
N ALA A 26 2.35 19.56 -34.23
CA ALA A 26 3.21 18.56 -33.57
C ALA A 26 4.70 18.79 -33.99
N THR A 27 5.21 20.00 -33.81
CA THR A 27 6.55 20.39 -34.24
C THR A 27 7.55 20.61 -33.11
N ALA A 28 7.11 20.56 -31.84
CA ALA A 28 7.97 20.75 -30.69
C ALA A 28 8.71 19.45 -30.32
N SER A 29 10.03 19.54 -30.13
CA SER A 29 10.89 18.45 -29.67
C SER A 29 11.35 18.65 -28.23
N GLY A 30 11.85 17.57 -27.60
CA GLY A 30 12.37 17.60 -26.23
C GLY A 30 11.31 17.87 -25.17
N LEU A 31 10.05 17.58 -25.44
CA LEU A 31 8.96 17.73 -24.49
C LEU A 31 8.63 16.40 -23.80
N THR A 32 8.30 16.49 -22.52
CA THR A 32 7.74 15.40 -21.72
C THR A 32 6.48 15.88 -21.01
N SER A 33 5.52 15.01 -20.84
CA SER A 33 4.36 15.22 -19.95
C SER A 33 4.55 14.59 -18.57
N GLN A 34 5.71 13.99 -18.29
CA GLN A 34 6.00 13.20 -17.11
C GLN A 34 7.36 13.55 -16.48
N ALA A 35 7.68 14.86 -16.46
CA ALA A 35 8.98 15.34 -15.94
C ALA A 35 9.23 14.86 -14.49
N GLY A 36 8.17 14.66 -13.72
CA GLY A 36 8.28 14.18 -12.34
C GLY A 36 8.67 12.70 -12.18
N LEU A 37 8.74 11.90 -13.25
CA LEU A 37 9.37 10.58 -13.20
C LEU A 37 10.90 10.67 -13.17
N ILE A 38 11.49 11.76 -13.61
CA ILE A 38 12.94 11.97 -13.59
C ILE A 38 13.49 11.92 -12.15
N PRO A 39 12.93 12.67 -11.17
CA PRO A 39 13.30 12.50 -9.76
C PRO A 39 13.15 11.08 -9.25
N VAL A 40 12.14 10.32 -9.70
CA VAL A 40 11.94 8.91 -9.29
C VAL A 40 13.09 8.04 -9.79
N VAL A 41 13.44 8.13 -11.08
CA VAL A 41 14.55 7.36 -11.66
C VAL A 41 15.85 7.70 -10.93
N LYS A 42 16.15 8.98 -10.76
CA LYS A 42 17.38 9.42 -10.07
C LYS A 42 17.42 9.04 -8.60
N PHE A 43 16.27 9.02 -7.92
CA PHE A 43 16.18 8.48 -6.57
C PHE A 43 16.52 6.99 -6.52
N LEU A 44 15.99 6.18 -7.44
CA LEU A 44 16.29 4.75 -7.54
C LEU A 44 17.78 4.49 -7.84
N ASP A 45 18.39 5.28 -8.74
CA ASP A 45 19.84 5.27 -9.00
C ASP A 45 20.62 5.52 -7.70
N ARG A 46 20.27 6.60 -6.97
CA ARG A 46 20.97 7.05 -5.76
C ARG A 46 20.85 6.10 -4.58
N ILE A 47 19.75 5.36 -4.47
CA ILE A 47 19.60 4.32 -3.44
C ILE A 47 20.23 2.98 -3.86
N GLY A 48 20.81 2.88 -5.06
CA GLY A 48 21.45 1.69 -5.56
C GLY A 48 20.47 0.55 -5.88
N PHE A 49 19.31 0.88 -6.45
CA PHE A 49 18.28 -0.10 -6.77
C PHE A 49 18.82 -1.24 -7.61
N GLU A 50 19.41 -0.96 -8.78
CA GLU A 50 19.92 -1.98 -9.68
C GLU A 50 21.04 -2.82 -9.04
N GLN A 51 21.96 -2.17 -8.33
CA GLN A 51 23.01 -2.88 -7.59
C GLN A 51 22.41 -3.84 -6.56
N THR A 52 21.39 -3.39 -5.80
CA THR A 52 20.74 -4.22 -4.78
C THR A 52 20.02 -5.40 -5.40
N VAL A 53 19.33 -5.20 -6.53
CA VAL A 53 18.66 -6.29 -7.26
C VAL A 53 19.69 -7.31 -7.76
N ASN A 54 20.74 -6.87 -8.45
CA ASN A 54 21.78 -7.74 -9.02
C ASN A 54 22.49 -8.57 -7.94
N GLN A 55 22.76 -7.98 -6.78
CA GLN A 55 23.40 -8.67 -5.66
C GLN A 55 22.48 -9.66 -4.93
N THR A 56 21.17 -9.43 -4.99
CA THR A 56 20.19 -10.20 -4.20
C THR A 56 19.50 -11.26 -5.04
N VAL A 57 19.21 -10.95 -6.30
CA VAL A 57 18.48 -11.80 -7.24
C VAL A 57 19.38 -12.14 -8.42
N PRO A 58 20.29 -13.13 -8.28
CA PRO A 58 21.13 -13.54 -9.38
C PRO A 58 20.26 -14.10 -10.50
N HIS A 59 20.26 -13.39 -11.62
CA HIS A 59 19.56 -13.75 -12.83
C HIS A 59 20.46 -13.39 -14.00
N GLN A 60 21.05 -14.39 -14.61
CA GLN A 60 21.89 -14.20 -15.79
C GLN A 60 21.13 -14.69 -17.01
N ARG A 61 20.93 -13.81 -17.95
CA ARG A 61 20.57 -14.13 -19.32
C ARG A 61 21.86 -14.20 -20.11
N GLY A 62 21.84 -14.93 -21.23
CA GLY A 62 23.04 -15.07 -22.07
C GLY A 62 23.70 -13.73 -22.39
N ASP A 63 25.00 -13.73 -22.64
CA ASP A 63 25.82 -12.50 -22.85
C ASP A 63 25.30 -11.60 -23.98
N ASN A 64 24.55 -12.17 -24.93
CA ASN A 64 23.92 -11.45 -26.04
C ASN A 64 22.53 -10.88 -25.70
N ALA A 65 22.04 -11.02 -24.46
CA ALA A 65 20.73 -10.52 -24.09
C ALA A 65 20.75 -8.99 -23.91
N GLU A 66 20.06 -8.29 -24.80
CA GLU A 66 19.95 -6.82 -24.77
C GLU A 66 19.29 -6.30 -23.48
N TYR A 67 18.42 -7.09 -22.85
CA TYR A 67 17.67 -6.69 -21.66
C TYR A 67 17.83 -7.70 -20.54
N GLN A 68 18.18 -7.24 -19.36
CA GLN A 68 18.30 -8.01 -18.13
C GLN A 68 17.06 -7.85 -17.25
N LEU A 69 16.84 -8.76 -16.30
CA LEU A 69 15.72 -8.72 -15.34
C LEU A 69 15.69 -7.40 -14.58
N THR A 70 16.84 -6.96 -14.04
CA THR A 70 16.97 -5.76 -13.22
C THR A 70 16.48 -4.50 -13.94
N GLY A 71 16.97 -4.26 -15.16
CA GLY A 71 16.52 -3.12 -15.96
C GLY A 71 15.03 -3.22 -16.33
N SER A 72 14.53 -4.44 -16.60
CA SER A 72 13.11 -4.65 -16.87
C SER A 72 12.24 -4.39 -15.63
N MET A 73 12.73 -4.73 -14.44
CA MET A 73 12.05 -4.39 -13.18
C MET A 73 12.01 -2.87 -12.96
N LEU A 74 13.11 -2.16 -13.23
CA LEU A 74 13.14 -0.69 -13.15
C LEU A 74 12.11 -0.07 -14.10
N LEU A 75 12.06 -0.54 -15.35
CA LEU A 75 11.07 -0.10 -16.33
C LEU A 75 9.63 -0.30 -15.85
N VAL A 76 9.33 -1.50 -15.34
CA VAL A 76 8.02 -1.85 -14.83
C VAL A 76 7.64 -0.98 -13.62
N LEU A 77 8.53 -0.84 -12.65
CA LEU A 77 8.32 -0.05 -11.43
C LEU A 77 8.03 1.42 -11.75
N VAL A 78 8.89 2.06 -12.55
CA VAL A 78 8.71 3.47 -12.94
C VAL A 78 7.46 3.65 -13.80
N GLY A 79 7.18 2.71 -14.71
CA GLY A 79 5.96 2.73 -15.50
C GLY A 79 4.68 2.61 -14.64
N MET A 80 4.69 1.78 -13.58
CA MET A 80 3.60 1.69 -12.61
C MET A 80 3.38 3.02 -11.88
N ILE A 81 4.45 3.70 -11.47
CA ILE A 81 4.38 5.04 -10.87
C ILE A 81 3.79 6.04 -11.87
N GLY A 82 4.18 5.97 -13.14
CA GLY A 82 3.61 6.76 -14.23
C GLY A 82 2.13 6.48 -14.54
N GLY A 83 1.57 5.40 -13.96
CA GLY A 83 0.16 5.04 -14.07
C GLY A 83 -0.14 3.93 -15.08
N ALA A 84 0.87 3.18 -15.52
CA ALA A 84 0.64 2.01 -16.35
C ALA A 84 -0.16 0.94 -15.59
N SER A 85 -1.18 0.40 -16.26
CA SER A 85 -2.05 -0.66 -15.75
C SER A 85 -2.05 -1.92 -16.63
N SER A 86 -1.11 -2.01 -17.57
CA SER A 86 -0.83 -3.19 -18.41
C SER A 86 0.59 -3.10 -18.92
N ILE A 87 1.14 -4.21 -19.41
CA ILE A 87 2.49 -4.24 -20.02
C ILE A 87 2.55 -3.30 -21.24
N ALA A 88 1.50 -3.25 -22.07
CA ALA A 88 1.42 -2.31 -23.18
C ALA A 88 1.51 -0.84 -22.74
N LYS A 89 0.84 -0.48 -21.64
CA LYS A 89 0.92 0.87 -21.07
C LYS A 89 2.27 1.19 -20.44
N LEU A 90 3.02 0.20 -19.97
CA LEU A 90 4.42 0.39 -19.56
C LEU A 90 5.25 0.90 -20.75
N CYS A 91 5.12 0.25 -21.91
CA CYS A 91 5.79 0.69 -23.14
C CYS A 91 5.38 2.12 -23.55
N ALA A 92 4.09 2.48 -23.34
CA ALA A 92 3.62 3.83 -23.63
C ALA A 92 4.25 4.90 -22.71
N VAL A 93 4.41 4.64 -21.42
CA VAL A 93 5.13 5.53 -20.48
C VAL A 93 6.57 5.76 -20.97
N TRP A 94 7.23 4.69 -21.38
CA TRP A 94 8.62 4.73 -21.84
C TRP A 94 8.80 5.14 -23.32
N SER A 95 7.71 5.43 -24.03
CA SER A 95 7.80 6.08 -25.35
C SER A 95 8.26 7.53 -25.25
N ASP A 96 8.22 8.14 -24.06
CA ASP A 96 8.69 9.49 -23.76
C ASP A 96 10.22 9.58 -23.96
N GLY A 97 10.63 10.32 -24.99
CA GLY A 97 12.04 10.44 -25.38
C GLY A 97 12.89 11.13 -24.31
N VAL A 98 12.34 12.12 -23.61
CA VAL A 98 13.06 12.85 -22.55
C VAL A 98 13.32 11.93 -21.37
N LEU A 99 12.29 11.15 -20.95
CA LEU A 99 12.43 10.19 -19.85
C LEU A 99 13.51 9.14 -20.18
N ARG A 100 13.48 8.60 -21.39
CA ARG A 100 14.50 7.63 -21.84
C ARG A 100 15.90 8.22 -21.83
N GLU A 101 16.08 9.40 -22.39
CA GLU A 101 17.38 10.06 -22.46
C GLU A 101 17.97 10.33 -21.08
N VAL A 102 17.15 10.86 -20.14
CA VAL A 102 17.60 11.13 -18.77
C VAL A 102 17.84 9.84 -17.97
N ALA A 103 17.11 8.78 -18.26
CA ALA A 103 17.30 7.46 -17.65
C ALA A 103 18.44 6.64 -18.27
N GLY A 104 19.04 7.11 -19.38
CA GLY A 104 20.09 6.39 -20.10
C GLY A 104 19.61 5.21 -20.94
N TRP A 105 18.33 5.17 -21.31
CA TRP A 105 17.74 4.09 -22.11
C TRP A 105 17.75 4.42 -23.60
N LEU A 106 18.65 3.83 -24.35
CA LEU A 106 18.69 3.98 -25.80
C LEU A 106 17.49 3.32 -26.48
N LYS A 107 17.15 2.11 -26.01
CA LYS A 107 16.01 1.32 -26.47
C LYS A 107 15.25 0.77 -25.27
N ILE A 108 13.97 0.51 -25.43
CA ILE A 108 13.13 -0.15 -24.45
C ILE A 108 12.62 -1.48 -25.00
N PRO A 109 12.46 -2.50 -24.14
CA PRO A 109 11.91 -3.78 -24.57
C PRO A 109 10.44 -3.61 -25.00
N VAL A 110 10.04 -4.33 -26.03
CA VAL A 110 8.62 -4.44 -26.40
C VAL A 110 7.87 -5.34 -25.41
N GLU A 111 6.54 -5.27 -25.44
CA GLU A 111 5.64 -5.98 -24.53
C GLU A 111 5.95 -7.47 -24.40
N THR A 112 6.14 -8.14 -25.53
CA THR A 112 6.47 -9.60 -25.56
C THR A 112 7.82 -9.91 -24.93
N THR A 113 8.79 -9.00 -25.06
CA THR A 113 10.11 -9.16 -24.44
C THR A 113 10.01 -8.99 -22.91
N ILE A 114 9.27 -7.99 -22.42
CA ILE A 114 9.02 -7.84 -20.98
C ILE A 114 8.36 -9.11 -20.44
N SER A 115 7.28 -9.57 -21.07
CA SER A 115 6.59 -10.78 -20.64
C SER A 115 7.52 -12.00 -20.59
N ARG A 116 8.39 -12.19 -21.60
CA ARG A 116 9.35 -13.31 -21.65
C ARG A 116 10.37 -13.23 -20.52
N ILE A 117 10.91 -12.04 -20.21
CA ILE A 117 11.88 -11.86 -19.13
C ILE A 117 11.28 -12.26 -17.78
N PHE A 118 10.05 -11.86 -17.51
CA PHE A 118 9.37 -12.21 -16.25
C PHE A 118 8.98 -13.69 -16.17
N LYS A 119 8.77 -14.36 -17.29
CA LYS A 119 8.54 -15.83 -17.33
C LYS A 119 9.76 -16.67 -16.92
N GLU A 120 10.95 -16.13 -17.05
CA GLU A 120 12.20 -16.79 -16.67
C GLU A 120 12.45 -16.79 -15.14
N VAL A 121 11.65 -16.05 -14.37
CA VAL A 121 11.80 -15.91 -12.91
C VAL A 121 11.43 -17.22 -12.21
N THR A 122 12.28 -17.66 -11.30
CA THR A 122 12.11 -18.87 -10.49
C THR A 122 11.53 -18.58 -9.11
N GLU A 123 11.00 -19.59 -8.44
CA GLU A 123 10.46 -19.49 -7.08
C GLU A 123 11.51 -18.96 -6.07
N LYS A 124 12.78 -19.41 -6.19
CA LYS A 124 13.88 -18.89 -5.39
C LYS A 124 14.07 -17.38 -5.59
N GLN A 125 13.95 -16.90 -6.82
CA GLN A 125 14.10 -15.48 -7.13
C GLN A 125 12.93 -14.65 -6.59
N ILE A 126 11.72 -15.20 -6.50
CA ILE A 126 10.59 -14.50 -5.86
C ILE A 126 10.90 -14.22 -4.38
N SER A 127 11.37 -15.21 -3.61
CA SER A 127 11.77 -14.97 -2.21
C SER A 127 12.96 -14.01 -2.08
N GLN A 128 13.85 -13.97 -3.08
CA GLN A 128 14.94 -13.00 -3.12
C GLN A 128 14.45 -11.57 -3.42
N LEU A 129 13.37 -11.39 -4.21
CA LEU A 129 12.75 -10.07 -4.44
C LEU A 129 12.18 -9.45 -3.16
N GLU A 130 11.66 -10.26 -2.24
CA GLU A 130 11.28 -9.79 -0.91
C GLU A 130 12.49 -9.19 -0.17
N SER A 131 13.64 -9.87 -0.25
CA SER A 131 14.88 -9.40 0.36
C SER A 131 15.39 -8.08 -0.22
N VAL A 132 15.15 -7.82 -1.51
CA VAL A 132 15.45 -6.50 -2.13
C VAL A 132 14.70 -5.39 -1.40
N THR A 133 13.40 -5.55 -1.21
CA THR A 133 12.56 -4.57 -0.49
C THR A 133 13.09 -4.31 0.92
N HIS A 134 13.46 -5.36 1.65
CA HIS A 134 14.00 -5.23 3.01
C HIS A 134 15.35 -4.49 3.05
N ARG A 135 16.27 -4.80 2.12
CA ARG A 135 17.59 -4.14 2.04
C ARG A 135 17.46 -2.66 1.71
N LEU A 136 16.67 -2.31 0.71
CA LEU A 136 16.42 -0.92 0.32
C LEU A 136 15.77 -0.14 1.46
N ARG A 137 14.74 -0.69 2.11
CA ARG A 137 14.09 -0.08 3.28
C ARG A 137 15.06 0.19 4.42
N ALA A 138 15.86 -0.79 4.81
CA ALA A 138 16.84 -0.61 5.88
C ALA A 138 17.85 0.50 5.56
N GLN A 139 18.23 0.64 4.30
CA GLN A 139 19.11 1.70 3.83
C GLN A 139 18.43 3.08 3.91
N ILE A 140 17.17 3.17 3.46
CA ILE A 140 16.36 4.40 3.52
C ILE A 140 16.16 4.84 4.96
N TRP A 141 15.76 3.94 5.86
CA TRP A 141 15.56 4.29 7.28
C TRP A 141 16.83 4.82 7.92
N ARG A 142 17.98 4.18 7.64
CA ARG A 142 19.28 4.68 8.15
C ARG A 142 19.60 6.09 7.63
N LYS A 143 19.39 6.34 6.32
CA LYS A 143 19.62 7.66 5.71
C LYS A 143 18.66 8.71 6.29
N ALA A 144 17.36 8.41 6.37
CA ALA A 144 16.34 9.32 6.89
C ALA A 144 16.58 9.69 8.36
N ASN A 145 16.96 8.71 9.19
CA ASN A 145 17.26 8.93 10.59
C ASN A 145 18.54 9.78 10.77
N ARG A 146 19.59 9.53 9.96
CA ARG A 146 20.81 10.35 9.97
C ARG A 146 20.56 11.79 9.55
N ALA A 147 19.70 11.99 8.56
CA ALA A 147 19.31 13.31 8.10
C ALA A 147 18.31 14.03 9.02
N GLY A 148 17.83 13.36 10.09
CA GLY A 148 16.85 13.92 11.01
C GLY A 148 15.46 14.15 10.42
N VAL A 149 15.20 13.70 9.19
CA VAL A 149 13.91 13.90 8.49
C VAL A 149 12.85 12.88 8.91
N SER A 150 13.25 11.80 9.57
CA SER A 150 12.32 10.79 10.07
C SER A 150 12.87 10.10 11.31
N LYS A 151 11.97 9.67 12.19
CA LYS A 151 12.25 8.80 13.33
C LYS A 151 11.72 7.39 13.12
N VAL A 152 11.63 6.95 11.86
CA VAL A 152 11.16 5.60 11.54
C VAL A 152 12.03 4.56 12.21
N GLY A 153 11.41 3.65 12.93
CA GLY A 153 12.10 2.59 13.63
C GLY A 153 12.78 3.00 14.95
N LEU A 154 12.74 4.27 15.33
CA LEU A 154 13.30 4.75 16.62
C LEU A 154 12.26 4.79 17.75
N ASN A 155 10.97 4.84 17.43
CA ASN A 155 9.92 4.75 18.44
C ASN A 155 9.93 3.34 19.06
N PRO A 156 9.80 3.22 20.38
CA PRO A 156 9.90 1.94 21.06
C PRO A 156 8.75 0.99 20.72
N VAL A 157 7.60 1.52 20.31
CA VAL A 157 6.40 0.74 19.94
C VAL A 157 5.90 1.14 18.56
N GLN A 158 5.67 0.16 17.72
CA GLN A 158 5.21 0.35 16.35
C GLN A 158 4.00 -0.52 16.00
N TRP A 159 3.05 0.04 15.27
CA TRP A 159 1.87 -0.65 14.81
C TRP A 159 2.07 -1.21 13.40
N ILE A 160 1.74 -2.49 13.27
CA ILE A 160 1.76 -3.19 11.98
C ILE A 160 0.38 -3.75 11.70
N ASP A 161 -0.19 -3.37 10.57
CA ASP A 161 -1.47 -3.89 10.11
C ASP A 161 -1.24 -5.00 9.10
N ILE A 162 -1.77 -6.20 9.39
CA ILE A 162 -1.73 -7.33 8.48
C ILE A 162 -3.11 -7.54 7.89
N ASP A 163 -3.14 -7.65 6.56
CA ASP A 163 -4.37 -7.99 5.84
C ASP A 163 -4.08 -8.78 4.57
N SER A 164 -5.10 -9.47 4.10
CA SER A 164 -5.08 -10.14 2.80
C SER A 164 -6.10 -9.51 1.87
N THR A 165 -5.85 -9.59 0.59
CA THR A 165 -6.78 -9.06 -0.39
C THR A 165 -7.08 -10.07 -1.48
N VAL A 166 -8.30 -10.01 -2.00
CA VAL A 166 -8.69 -10.83 -3.16
C VAL A 166 -8.45 -10.04 -4.43
N ASP A 167 -7.79 -10.69 -5.37
CA ASP A 167 -7.43 -10.11 -6.63
C ASP A 167 -8.02 -10.93 -7.77
N SER A 168 -9.27 -10.60 -8.15
CA SER A 168 -10.03 -11.33 -9.18
C SER A 168 -9.36 -11.24 -10.54
N VAL A 169 -9.31 -12.35 -11.25
CA VAL A 169 -8.75 -12.44 -12.59
C VAL A 169 -9.81 -12.83 -13.60
N PHE A 170 -9.58 -12.45 -14.86
CA PHE A 170 -10.37 -12.86 -16.01
C PHE A 170 -9.50 -13.77 -16.87
N GLY A 171 -9.95 -15.01 -17.08
CA GLY A 171 -9.22 -16.04 -17.80
C GLY A 171 -8.55 -17.06 -16.87
N ASN A 172 -7.77 -17.97 -17.47
CA ASN A 172 -7.18 -19.15 -16.82
C ASN A 172 -5.68 -18.94 -16.52
N GLN A 173 -5.36 -17.90 -15.75
CA GLN A 173 -3.97 -17.71 -15.33
C GLN A 173 -3.56 -18.80 -14.33
N GLU A 174 -2.31 -19.25 -14.43
CA GLU A 174 -1.72 -20.21 -13.51
C GLU A 174 -1.84 -19.72 -12.05
N GLY A 175 -2.16 -20.62 -11.12
CA GLY A 175 -2.34 -20.31 -9.69
C GLY A 175 -3.61 -19.53 -9.35
N ALA A 176 -4.35 -19.05 -10.34
CA ALA A 176 -5.68 -18.49 -10.09
C ALA A 176 -6.66 -19.61 -9.74
N ALA A 177 -7.32 -19.47 -8.61
CA ALA A 177 -8.24 -20.48 -8.10
C ALA A 177 -9.51 -19.87 -7.51
N LYS A 178 -10.56 -20.68 -7.41
CA LYS A 178 -11.77 -20.32 -6.67
C LYS A 178 -11.47 -20.39 -5.18
N GLY A 179 -11.78 -19.32 -4.47
CA GLY A 179 -11.60 -19.21 -3.03
C GLY A 179 -12.62 -18.25 -2.42
N PHE A 180 -12.36 -17.79 -1.20
CA PHE A 180 -13.18 -16.75 -0.58
C PHE A 180 -13.07 -15.44 -1.36
N ASN A 181 -14.14 -15.07 -2.03
CA ASN A 181 -14.25 -13.82 -2.78
C ASN A 181 -15.61 -13.17 -2.48
N PRO A 182 -15.69 -12.23 -1.54
CA PRO A 182 -16.96 -11.63 -1.14
C PRO A 182 -17.58 -10.75 -2.22
N LYS A 183 -16.76 -10.17 -3.11
CA LYS A 183 -17.23 -9.28 -4.18
C LYS A 183 -17.73 -10.04 -5.42
N LYS A 184 -17.12 -11.21 -5.72
CA LYS A 184 -17.44 -12.03 -6.92
C LYS A 184 -17.37 -13.51 -6.56
N LYS A 185 -18.45 -14.06 -6.00
CA LYS A 185 -18.53 -15.49 -5.64
C LYS A 185 -18.22 -16.38 -6.84
N GLY A 186 -17.33 -17.37 -6.65
CA GLY A 186 -16.96 -18.34 -7.68
C GLY A 186 -15.97 -17.85 -8.75
N ALA A 187 -15.56 -16.57 -8.74
CA ALA A 187 -14.55 -16.08 -9.66
C ALA A 187 -13.15 -16.59 -9.29
N LEU A 188 -12.33 -16.85 -10.31
CA LEU A 188 -10.91 -17.12 -10.15
C LEU A 188 -10.20 -15.87 -9.61
N SER A 189 -9.28 -16.07 -8.70
CA SER A 189 -8.56 -14.97 -8.05
C SER A 189 -7.18 -15.41 -7.58
N TYR A 190 -6.35 -14.43 -7.21
CA TYR A 190 -5.20 -14.59 -6.31
C TYR A 190 -5.59 -14.04 -4.94
N HIS A 191 -4.82 -14.41 -3.91
CA HIS A 191 -5.09 -13.98 -2.53
C HIS A 191 -3.80 -13.47 -1.84
N PRO A 192 -3.23 -12.34 -2.29
CA PRO A 192 -2.04 -11.75 -1.68
C PRO A 192 -2.24 -11.41 -0.21
N GLN A 193 -1.14 -11.48 0.56
CA GLN A 193 -1.07 -11.09 1.96
C GLN A 193 -0.03 -10.00 2.13
N LEU A 194 -0.36 -8.98 2.91
CA LEU A 194 0.43 -7.76 3.06
C LEU A 194 0.53 -7.39 4.54
N ALA A 195 1.70 -6.88 4.93
CA ALA A 195 1.90 -6.24 6.22
C ALA A 195 2.35 -4.79 6.00
N PHE A 196 1.64 -3.84 6.61
CA PHE A 196 1.92 -2.43 6.50
C PHE A 196 2.44 -1.85 7.81
N TRP A 197 3.38 -0.94 7.72
CA TRP A 197 3.75 -0.08 8.83
C TRP A 197 2.75 1.07 8.95
N ALA A 198 1.95 1.11 10.02
CA ALA A 198 0.87 2.09 10.13
C ALA A 198 1.37 3.55 10.15
N GLY A 199 2.59 3.81 10.64
CA GLY A 199 3.15 5.15 10.74
C GLY A 199 3.63 5.76 9.42
N SER A 200 4.16 4.92 8.51
CA SER A 200 4.71 5.38 7.22
C SER A 200 3.94 4.87 6.00
N LYS A 201 2.97 4.00 6.22
CA LYS A 201 2.18 3.31 5.19
C LYS A 201 3.02 2.39 4.27
N GLU A 202 4.27 2.09 4.62
CA GLU A 202 5.14 1.20 3.85
C GLU A 202 4.64 -0.24 3.91
N ILE A 203 4.76 -0.97 2.80
CA ILE A 203 4.59 -2.43 2.78
C ILE A 203 5.88 -3.05 3.31
N LEU A 204 5.79 -3.68 4.48
CA LEU A 204 6.93 -4.32 5.15
C LEU A 204 7.20 -5.73 4.63
N GLN A 205 6.14 -6.49 4.43
CA GLN A 205 6.15 -7.87 3.95
C GLN A 205 5.00 -8.09 3.00
N ALA A 206 5.20 -8.88 1.94
CA ALA A 206 4.17 -9.15 0.94
C ALA A 206 4.36 -10.55 0.36
N TRP A 207 3.29 -11.35 0.36
CA TRP A 207 3.25 -12.65 -0.30
C TRP A 207 2.20 -12.66 -1.41
N PHE A 208 2.60 -13.10 -2.59
CA PHE A 208 1.69 -13.42 -3.68
C PHE A 208 1.25 -14.88 -3.54
N ARG A 209 -0.06 -15.13 -3.40
CA ARG A 209 -0.59 -16.46 -3.12
C ARG A 209 -1.69 -16.84 -4.10
N THR A 210 -1.88 -18.15 -4.28
CA THR A 210 -2.98 -18.72 -5.08
C THR A 210 -4.35 -18.35 -4.49
N GLY A 211 -5.40 -18.35 -5.32
CA GLY A 211 -6.71 -17.86 -4.93
C GLY A 211 -7.45 -18.72 -3.90
N ASN A 212 -7.05 -19.99 -3.73
CA ASN A 212 -7.59 -20.92 -2.73
C ASN A 212 -6.89 -20.83 -1.36
N ALA A 213 -5.91 -19.94 -1.21
CA ALA A 213 -5.28 -19.71 0.09
C ALA A 213 -6.27 -19.00 1.04
N TYR A 214 -6.43 -19.54 2.24
CA TYR A 214 -7.13 -18.84 3.32
C TYR A 214 -6.24 -17.77 3.96
N THR A 215 -6.86 -16.78 4.60
CA THR A 215 -6.15 -15.69 5.28
C THR A 215 -5.13 -16.22 6.29
N SER A 216 -5.46 -17.23 7.07
CA SER A 216 -4.58 -17.83 8.08
C SER A 216 -3.48 -18.74 7.53
N ASN A 217 -3.54 -19.15 6.24
CA ASN A 217 -2.56 -20.07 5.69
C ASN A 217 -1.18 -19.42 5.64
N GLY A 218 -0.19 -20.05 6.29
CA GLY A 218 1.20 -19.58 6.32
C GLY A 218 1.44 -18.33 7.17
N VAL A 219 0.44 -17.82 7.92
CA VAL A 219 0.59 -16.56 8.68
C VAL A 219 1.72 -16.58 9.69
N VAL A 220 1.98 -17.72 10.31
CA VAL A 220 3.08 -17.89 11.28
C VAL A 220 4.42 -17.68 10.59
N GLU A 221 4.62 -18.28 9.42
CA GLU A 221 5.85 -18.12 8.65
C GLU A 221 5.98 -16.71 8.08
N PHE A 222 4.88 -16.13 7.59
CA PHE A 222 4.84 -14.75 7.13
C PHE A 222 5.30 -13.78 8.22
N VAL A 223 4.80 -13.94 9.46
CA VAL A 223 5.19 -13.09 10.59
C VAL A 223 6.61 -13.38 11.05
N LYS A 224 7.08 -14.63 11.05
CA LYS A 224 8.49 -14.95 11.33
C LYS A 224 9.44 -14.21 10.38
N GLN A 225 9.15 -14.26 9.08
CA GLN A 225 9.94 -13.55 8.08
C GLN A 225 9.89 -12.03 8.28
N LEU A 226 8.71 -11.48 8.58
CA LEU A 226 8.54 -10.07 8.91
C LEU A 226 9.44 -9.67 10.09
N LEU A 227 9.40 -10.43 11.20
CA LEU A 227 10.19 -10.16 12.40
C LEU A 227 11.69 -10.25 12.13
N ALA A 228 12.13 -11.22 11.32
CA ALA A 228 13.55 -11.41 10.98
C ALA A 228 14.17 -10.22 10.22
N HIS A 229 13.34 -9.42 9.55
CA HIS A 229 13.79 -8.28 8.74
C HIS A 229 13.60 -6.92 9.41
N LEU A 230 13.11 -6.89 10.64
CA LEU A 230 12.94 -5.67 11.44
C LEU A 230 13.99 -5.56 12.54
N PRO A 231 14.31 -4.36 13.02
CA PRO A 231 15.29 -4.20 14.11
C PRO A 231 14.86 -4.90 15.41
N ASN A 232 15.73 -5.72 15.99
CA ASN A 232 15.44 -6.56 17.16
C ASN A 232 15.01 -5.79 18.44
N LYS A 233 15.34 -4.50 18.54
CA LYS A 233 15.00 -3.67 19.71
C LYS A 233 13.62 -3.04 19.65
N MET A 234 12.86 -3.30 18.59
CA MET A 234 11.58 -2.69 18.32
C MET A 234 10.46 -3.58 18.87
N ARG A 235 9.56 -3.00 19.66
CA ARG A 235 8.33 -3.67 20.05
C ARG A 235 7.26 -3.37 19.01
N LEU A 236 6.70 -4.41 18.44
CA LEU A 236 5.64 -4.33 17.45
C LEU A 236 4.29 -4.64 18.11
N ILE A 237 3.24 -4.00 17.65
CA ILE A 237 1.86 -4.38 17.94
C ILE A 237 1.20 -4.74 16.61
N ILE A 238 0.88 -6.01 16.43
CA ILE A 238 0.24 -6.50 15.23
C ILE A 238 -1.27 -6.34 15.34
N ARG A 239 -1.88 -5.61 14.39
CA ARG A 239 -3.33 -5.54 14.24
C ARG A 239 -3.76 -6.35 13.03
N ALA A 240 -4.79 -7.18 13.22
CA ALA A 240 -5.32 -7.99 12.14
C ALA A 240 -6.81 -8.28 12.34
N ASP A 241 -7.48 -8.67 11.26
CA ASP A 241 -8.88 -9.05 11.32
C ASP A 241 -9.08 -10.43 11.95
N SER A 242 -10.32 -10.89 12.03
CA SER A 242 -10.68 -12.16 12.62
C SER A 242 -10.18 -13.39 11.83
N GLY A 243 -9.76 -13.22 10.59
CA GLY A 243 -9.12 -14.27 9.80
C GLY A 243 -7.74 -14.67 10.34
N TYR A 244 -7.11 -13.79 11.10
CA TYR A 244 -5.81 -13.99 11.76
C TYR A 244 -5.94 -14.44 13.23
N PHE A 245 -7.13 -14.73 13.71
CA PHE A 245 -7.34 -15.25 15.06
C PHE A 245 -6.90 -16.71 15.15
N VAL A 246 -5.58 -16.92 15.23
CA VAL A 246 -4.91 -18.21 15.19
C VAL A 246 -4.02 -18.39 16.41
N GLY A 247 -4.22 -19.43 17.20
CA GLY A 247 -3.48 -19.68 18.45
C GLY A 247 -1.97 -19.74 18.25
N THR A 248 -1.50 -20.41 17.21
CA THR A 248 -0.06 -20.52 16.90
C THR A 248 0.58 -19.19 16.50
N LEU A 249 -0.18 -18.25 15.91
CA LEU A 249 0.30 -16.88 15.67
C LEU A 249 0.47 -16.13 17.00
N LEU A 250 -0.52 -16.24 17.90
CA LEU A 250 -0.45 -15.59 19.21
C LEU A 250 0.69 -16.16 20.05
N ASP A 251 0.89 -17.48 20.03
CA ASP A 251 2.04 -18.15 20.69
C ASP A 251 3.38 -17.64 20.15
N LEU A 252 3.51 -17.45 18.82
CA LEU A 252 4.70 -16.87 18.21
C LEU A 252 4.96 -15.45 18.72
N LEU A 253 3.94 -14.61 18.75
CA LEU A 253 4.05 -13.22 19.17
C LEU A 253 4.40 -13.11 20.66
N ASP A 254 3.78 -13.93 21.51
CA ASP A 254 4.09 -14.04 22.93
C ASP A 254 5.56 -14.45 23.15
N ALA A 255 6.05 -15.47 22.41
CA ALA A 255 7.43 -15.96 22.48
C ALA A 255 8.45 -14.88 22.08
N HIS A 256 8.11 -14.03 21.11
CA HIS A 256 8.94 -12.91 20.66
C HIS A 256 8.69 -11.61 21.44
N LYS A 257 7.87 -11.63 22.49
CA LYS A 257 7.49 -10.45 23.32
C LYS A 257 6.91 -9.30 22.47
N GLN A 258 6.18 -9.66 21.40
CA GLN A 258 5.47 -8.72 20.54
C GLN A 258 4.01 -8.58 20.97
N GLY A 259 3.45 -7.38 20.80
CA GLY A 259 2.06 -7.11 21.09
C GLY A 259 1.13 -7.51 19.95
N TYR A 260 -0.14 -7.65 20.28
CA TYR A 260 -1.19 -7.85 19.28
C TYR A 260 -2.52 -7.24 19.70
N LEU A 261 -3.34 -6.96 18.70
CA LEU A 261 -4.73 -6.53 18.81
C LEU A 261 -5.50 -7.14 17.63
N ILE A 262 -6.11 -8.30 17.85
CA ILE A 262 -6.76 -9.11 16.80
C ILE A 262 -8.24 -9.30 17.14
N LYS A 263 -9.10 -9.11 16.12
CA LYS A 263 -10.54 -9.35 16.26
C LYS A 263 -10.79 -10.85 16.48
N VAL A 264 -11.64 -11.17 17.44
CA VAL A 264 -11.95 -12.55 17.81
C VAL A 264 -12.96 -13.17 16.84
N LYS A 265 -12.72 -14.46 16.52
CA LYS A 265 -13.63 -15.29 15.73
C LYS A 265 -13.83 -16.62 16.45
N LEU A 266 -14.93 -16.76 17.16
CA LEU A 266 -15.35 -17.99 17.81
C LEU A 266 -16.78 -18.34 17.42
N LYS A 267 -17.09 -19.62 17.24
CA LYS A 267 -18.45 -20.09 16.90
C LYS A 267 -19.47 -19.76 17.99
N ASN A 268 -19.03 -19.84 19.24
CA ASN A 268 -19.84 -19.57 20.44
C ASN A 268 -19.61 -18.17 21.03
N LEU A 269 -19.06 -17.22 20.23
CA LEU A 269 -18.68 -15.91 20.74
C LEU A 269 -19.85 -15.14 21.36
N VAL A 270 -21.02 -15.17 20.73
CA VAL A 270 -22.22 -14.48 21.25
C VAL A 270 -22.62 -15.07 22.59
N VAL A 271 -22.68 -16.39 22.72
CA VAL A 271 -23.02 -17.09 23.99
C VAL A 271 -22.00 -16.74 25.07
N LEU A 272 -20.70 -16.74 24.74
CA LEU A 272 -19.65 -16.34 25.69
C LEU A 272 -19.82 -14.88 26.15
N MET A 273 -20.23 -13.99 25.26
CA MET A 273 -20.40 -12.56 25.52
C MET A 273 -21.67 -12.26 26.33
N THR A 274 -22.79 -12.98 26.08
CA THR A 274 -24.03 -12.79 26.85
C THR A 274 -23.86 -13.21 28.31
N GLY A 275 -22.96 -14.14 28.61
CA GLY A 275 -22.63 -14.57 30.00
C GLY A 275 -21.70 -13.61 30.76
N GLN A 276 -21.22 -12.51 30.16
CA GLN A 276 -20.32 -11.56 30.83
C GLN A 276 -21.09 -10.45 31.55
N GLN A 277 -20.45 -9.89 32.58
CA GLN A 277 -20.93 -8.66 33.21
C GLN A 277 -20.47 -7.43 32.40
N TRP A 278 -21.45 -6.62 32.01
CA TRP A 278 -21.24 -5.45 31.19
C TRP A 278 -21.31 -4.17 32.01
N THR A 279 -20.39 -3.24 31.76
CA THR A 279 -20.31 -1.93 32.40
C THR A 279 -20.43 -0.84 31.36
N ALA A 280 -21.24 0.19 31.63
CA ALA A 280 -21.40 1.33 30.72
C ALA A 280 -20.06 2.07 30.52
N ILE A 281 -19.79 2.52 29.30
CA ILE A 281 -18.60 3.31 28.99
C ILE A 281 -18.88 4.78 29.29
N ALA A 282 -18.13 5.36 30.22
CA ALA A 282 -18.27 6.78 30.57
C ALA A 282 -18.12 7.70 29.35
N GLY A 283 -19.08 8.60 29.16
CA GLY A 283 -19.10 9.54 28.05
C GLY A 283 -19.46 8.93 26.69
N GLN A 284 -19.91 7.66 26.63
CA GLN A 284 -20.33 6.99 25.40
C GLN A 284 -21.72 6.36 25.58
N PRO A 285 -22.81 7.12 25.44
CA PRO A 285 -24.17 6.61 25.62
C PRO A 285 -24.45 5.41 24.70
N GLY A 286 -25.08 4.37 25.27
CA GLY A 286 -25.41 3.15 24.54
C GLY A 286 -24.26 2.17 24.32
N TRP A 287 -23.04 2.48 24.77
CA TRP A 287 -21.89 1.60 24.72
C TRP A 287 -21.57 1.02 26.09
N GLU A 288 -21.28 -0.28 26.10
CA GLU A 288 -20.87 -1.01 27.28
C GLU A 288 -19.62 -1.85 26.97
N HIS A 289 -18.89 -2.23 28.01
CA HIS A 289 -17.68 -3.03 27.89
C HIS A 289 -17.61 -4.13 28.92
N CYS A 290 -16.82 -5.16 28.59
CA CYS A 290 -16.31 -6.13 29.55
C CYS A 290 -14.87 -6.52 29.20
N THR A 291 -14.16 -7.04 30.18
CA THR A 291 -12.83 -7.63 30.01
C THR A 291 -12.82 -8.94 30.78
N PHE A 292 -12.34 -9.99 30.16
CA PHE A 292 -12.28 -11.32 30.76
C PHE A 292 -11.08 -12.10 30.21
N ASP A 293 -10.65 -13.06 30.99
CA ASP A 293 -9.61 -14.01 30.58
C ASP A 293 -10.27 -15.27 30.03
N TYR A 294 -9.81 -15.69 28.84
CA TYR A 294 -10.38 -16.88 28.20
C TYR A 294 -9.29 -17.72 27.53
N ARG A 295 -9.46 -19.03 27.63
CA ARG A 295 -8.62 -20.03 26.97
C ARG A 295 -9.44 -20.79 25.94
N CYS A 296 -9.16 -20.59 24.65
CA CYS A 296 -9.74 -21.44 23.61
C CYS A 296 -9.25 -22.88 23.75
N GLY A 297 -10.07 -23.86 23.37
CA GLY A 297 -9.85 -25.27 23.71
C GLY A 297 -8.46 -25.83 23.37
N ALA A 298 -7.88 -25.46 22.23
CA ALA A 298 -6.56 -25.93 21.83
C ALA A 298 -5.39 -25.04 22.31
N TRP A 299 -5.67 -23.96 23.03
CA TRP A 299 -4.62 -23.03 23.47
C TRP A 299 -3.92 -23.52 24.74
N LYS A 300 -2.60 -23.29 24.83
CA LYS A 300 -1.81 -23.66 26.00
C LYS A 300 -1.97 -22.64 27.14
N VAL A 301 -2.26 -21.39 26.82
CA VAL A 301 -2.34 -20.27 27.76
C VAL A 301 -3.68 -19.56 27.68
N THR A 302 -4.08 -18.99 28.81
CA THR A 302 -5.20 -18.06 28.91
C THR A 302 -4.77 -16.69 28.41
N ARG A 303 -5.66 -15.98 27.69
CA ARG A 303 -5.37 -14.65 27.15
C ARG A 303 -6.47 -13.67 27.50
N ARG A 304 -6.09 -12.40 27.58
CA ARG A 304 -6.99 -11.29 27.85
C ARG A 304 -7.85 -10.98 26.64
N PHE A 305 -9.17 -11.00 26.87
CA PHE A 305 -10.19 -10.60 25.91
C PHE A 305 -10.79 -9.27 26.35
N VAL A 306 -10.99 -8.38 25.41
CA VAL A 306 -11.63 -7.08 25.60
C VAL A 306 -12.80 -7.01 24.66
N ALA A 307 -13.97 -6.72 25.20
CA ALA A 307 -15.17 -6.61 24.40
C ALA A 307 -15.89 -5.28 24.68
N VAL A 308 -16.49 -4.76 23.61
CA VAL A 308 -17.44 -3.66 23.67
C VAL A 308 -18.70 -4.07 22.94
N ARG A 309 -19.84 -3.56 23.37
CA ARG A 309 -21.10 -3.71 22.66
C ARG A 309 -21.82 -2.37 22.54
N ARG A 310 -22.58 -2.25 21.47
CA ARG A 310 -23.40 -1.08 21.20
C ARG A 310 -24.86 -1.50 21.16
N LYS A 311 -25.69 -0.81 21.93
CA LYS A 311 -27.13 -0.98 21.95
C LYS A 311 -27.72 -0.38 20.66
N GLN A 312 -28.56 -1.17 20.00
CA GLN A 312 -29.30 -0.73 18.81
C GLN A 312 -30.80 -0.97 19.03
N LEU A 313 -31.63 -0.09 18.50
CA LEU A 313 -33.06 -0.36 18.43
C LEU A 313 -33.29 -1.55 17.49
N LYS A 314 -34.11 -2.51 17.91
CA LYS A 314 -34.53 -3.60 17.05
C LYS A 314 -35.31 -3.07 15.87
N GLU A 315 -34.94 -3.47 14.67
CA GLU A 315 -35.80 -3.25 13.49
C GLU A 315 -37.04 -4.16 13.64
N PRO A 316 -38.25 -3.65 13.31
CA PRO A 316 -39.46 -4.47 13.33
C PRO A 316 -39.28 -5.67 12.41
N SER A 317 -39.23 -6.86 12.97
CA SER A 317 -39.21 -8.11 12.20
C SER A 317 -40.64 -8.57 11.94
N PRO A 318 -40.99 -9.03 10.74
CA PRO A 318 -42.29 -9.64 10.48
C PRO A 318 -42.48 -10.95 11.17
N GLN A 319 -41.43 -11.59 11.69
CA GLN A 319 -41.48 -12.77 12.59
C GLN A 319 -41.33 -12.30 14.02
N VAL A 320 -42.45 -12.20 14.71
CA VAL A 320 -42.49 -11.92 16.16
C VAL A 320 -42.04 -13.20 16.88
N ASP A 321 -40.85 -13.17 17.44
CA ASP A 321 -40.42 -14.20 18.43
C ASP A 321 -41.14 -13.89 19.74
N LEU A 322 -42.21 -14.66 20.03
CA LEU A 322 -43.07 -14.50 21.19
C LEU A 322 -42.34 -14.58 22.53
N LEU A 323 -41.11 -15.06 22.55
CA LEU A 323 -40.25 -15.19 23.73
C LEU A 323 -39.24 -14.07 23.89
N ASP A 324 -39.02 -13.23 22.87
CA ASP A 324 -38.06 -12.15 22.92
C ASP A 324 -38.74 -10.78 23.07
N THR A 325 -38.89 -10.36 24.32
CA THR A 325 -39.49 -9.06 24.71
C THR A 325 -38.52 -7.93 24.74
N SER A 326 -37.24 -8.13 24.29
CA SER A 326 -36.24 -7.05 24.30
C SER A 326 -36.48 -6.05 23.19
N GLU A 327 -36.55 -4.77 23.51
CA GLU A 327 -36.65 -3.66 22.52
C GLU A 327 -35.33 -3.40 21.79
N TYR A 328 -34.23 -4.01 22.17
CA TYR A 328 -32.89 -3.71 21.76
C TYR A 328 -32.07 -4.94 21.40
N ASP A 329 -31.29 -4.83 20.35
CA ASP A 329 -30.21 -5.73 19.99
C ASP A 329 -28.85 -5.11 20.35
N TYR A 330 -27.81 -5.94 20.31
CA TYR A 330 -26.47 -5.49 20.58
C TYR A 330 -25.50 -5.89 19.44
N ASP A 331 -24.76 -4.90 18.94
CA ASP A 331 -23.56 -5.17 18.14
C ASP A 331 -22.41 -5.51 19.07
N TYR A 332 -21.79 -6.65 18.90
CA TYR A 332 -20.66 -7.11 19.70
C TYR A 332 -19.35 -6.99 18.95
N PHE A 333 -18.35 -6.43 19.61
CA PHE A 333 -16.97 -6.35 19.15
C PHE A 333 -16.05 -6.93 20.21
N CYS A 334 -15.30 -7.96 19.84
CA CYS A 334 -14.41 -8.65 20.78
C CYS A 334 -12.99 -8.76 20.18
N TYR A 335 -12.01 -8.52 21.02
CA TYR A 335 -10.60 -8.50 20.68
C TYR A 335 -9.79 -9.34 21.66
N VAL A 336 -8.76 -10.03 21.16
CA VAL A 336 -7.67 -10.57 21.97
C VAL A 336 -6.49 -9.61 21.89
N THR A 337 -5.90 -9.26 23.04
CA THR A 337 -4.84 -8.26 23.08
C THR A 337 -3.90 -8.44 24.27
N THR A 338 -2.63 -8.12 24.04
CA THR A 338 -1.60 -7.97 25.08
C THR A 338 -1.55 -6.56 25.68
N GLU A 339 -2.24 -5.60 25.07
CA GLU A 339 -2.11 -4.18 25.39
C GLU A 339 -3.01 -3.78 26.56
N ALA A 340 -2.46 -3.00 27.50
CA ALA A 340 -3.16 -2.54 28.70
C ALA A 340 -4.09 -1.33 28.46
N PHE A 341 -4.61 -1.16 27.22
CA PHE A 341 -5.57 -0.11 26.92
C PHE A 341 -6.90 -0.33 27.64
N THR A 342 -7.62 0.76 27.90
CA THR A 342 -9.03 0.66 28.30
C THR A 342 -9.85 0.00 27.18
N PRO A 343 -11.00 -0.61 27.47
CA PRO A 343 -11.82 -1.26 26.45
C PRO A 343 -12.20 -0.33 25.30
N TRP A 344 -12.54 0.92 25.60
CA TRP A 344 -12.85 1.92 24.59
C TRP A 344 -11.64 2.31 23.73
N GLN A 345 -10.48 2.49 24.35
CA GLN A 345 -9.25 2.72 23.63
C GLN A 345 -8.87 1.52 22.74
N THR A 346 -9.05 0.31 23.22
CA THR A 346 -8.84 -0.92 22.44
C THR A 346 -9.71 -0.94 21.20
N HIS A 347 -11.00 -0.63 21.34
CA HIS A 347 -11.93 -0.56 20.21
C HIS A 347 -11.52 0.51 19.19
N LYS A 348 -11.20 1.73 19.65
CA LYS A 348 -10.73 2.81 18.78
C LYS A 348 -9.41 2.45 18.08
N LYS A 349 -8.44 1.91 18.82
CA LYS A 349 -7.15 1.48 18.24
C LYS A 349 -7.31 0.37 17.21
N TYR A 350 -8.26 -0.54 17.40
CA TYR A 350 -8.60 -1.51 16.38
C TYR A 350 -9.23 -0.85 15.15
N GLY A 351 -10.12 0.12 15.34
CA GLY A 351 -10.77 0.87 14.25
C GLY A 351 -9.78 1.55 13.30
N GLU A 352 -8.63 2.02 13.81
CA GLU A 352 -7.57 2.61 12.99
C GLU A 352 -7.02 1.62 11.93
N ARG A 353 -7.21 0.31 12.08
CA ARG A 353 -6.85 -0.71 11.09
C ARG A 353 -7.57 -0.52 9.75
N ALA A 354 -8.75 0.05 9.75
CA ALA A 354 -9.51 0.28 8.50
C ALA A 354 -8.71 1.06 7.45
N THR A 355 -7.73 1.87 7.88
CA THR A 355 -6.83 2.58 6.96
C THR A 355 -5.93 1.65 6.15
N CYS A 356 -5.64 0.42 6.63
CA CYS A 356 -4.89 -0.59 5.88
C CYS A 356 -5.62 -0.99 4.59
N GLU A 357 -6.93 -1.10 4.61
CA GLU A 357 -7.76 -1.39 3.44
C GLU A 357 -7.60 -0.31 2.35
N THR A 358 -7.49 0.96 2.78
CA THR A 358 -7.19 2.08 1.86
C THR A 358 -5.83 1.91 1.20
N TRP A 359 -4.78 1.54 1.95
CA TRP A 359 -3.43 1.35 1.39
C TRP A 359 -3.36 0.16 0.44
N ILE A 360 -4.14 -0.89 0.71
CA ILE A 360 -4.30 -2.02 -0.22
C ILE A 360 -4.95 -1.54 -1.53
N GLU A 361 -6.03 -0.79 -1.47
CA GLU A 361 -6.70 -0.26 -2.65
C GLU A 361 -5.81 0.74 -3.42
N GLU A 362 -5.03 1.59 -2.73
CA GLU A 362 -4.01 2.45 -3.34
C GLU A 362 -3.01 1.62 -4.16
N SER A 363 -2.44 0.58 -3.58
CA SER A 363 -1.44 -0.27 -4.25
C SER A 363 -2.04 -1.06 -5.42
N LYS A 364 -3.25 -1.62 -5.26
CA LYS A 364 -3.96 -2.39 -6.29
C LYS A 364 -4.47 -1.51 -7.43
N GLY A 365 -5.21 -0.47 -7.08
CA GLY A 365 -5.93 0.37 -8.03
C GLY A 365 -5.04 1.36 -8.75
N GLN A 366 -4.11 1.98 -8.00
CA GLN A 366 -3.35 3.14 -8.47
C GLN A 366 -1.94 2.78 -9.00
N LEU A 367 -1.35 1.65 -8.56
CA LEU A 367 -0.02 1.21 -8.99
C LEU A 367 -0.02 -0.11 -9.78
N GLY A 368 -1.18 -0.58 -10.19
CA GLY A 368 -1.29 -1.73 -11.08
C GLY A 368 -0.99 -3.08 -10.43
N MET A 369 -0.86 -3.17 -9.09
CA MET A 369 -0.59 -4.42 -8.37
C MET A 369 -1.61 -5.52 -8.71
N GLY A 370 -2.88 -5.14 -8.90
CA GLY A 370 -3.96 -6.03 -9.29
C GLY A 370 -4.26 -6.08 -10.80
N LYS A 371 -3.50 -5.41 -11.66
CA LYS A 371 -3.87 -5.19 -13.07
C LYS A 371 -2.85 -5.68 -14.07
N ILE A 372 -1.54 -5.55 -13.80
CA ILE A 372 -0.49 -5.96 -14.72
C ILE A 372 -0.22 -7.44 -14.52
N ARG A 373 -0.51 -8.26 -15.54
CA ARG A 373 -0.50 -9.72 -15.44
C ARG A 373 -0.07 -10.40 -16.71
N THR A 374 0.44 -11.63 -16.53
CA THR A 374 0.73 -12.62 -17.56
C THR A 374 -0.11 -13.88 -17.32
N ALA A 375 0.15 -14.96 -18.07
CA ALA A 375 -0.49 -16.25 -17.86
C ALA A 375 0.16 -17.04 -16.69
N GLU A 376 1.41 -16.79 -16.38
CA GLU A 376 2.24 -17.58 -15.47
C GLU A 376 2.24 -17.03 -14.04
N PHE A 377 2.19 -17.93 -13.06
CA PHE A 377 2.11 -17.56 -11.64
C PHE A 377 3.35 -16.82 -11.13
N LEU A 378 4.56 -17.34 -11.44
CA LEU A 378 5.81 -16.74 -10.97
C LEU A 378 6.08 -15.39 -11.62
N ALA A 379 5.74 -15.23 -12.91
CA ALA A 379 5.80 -13.93 -13.57
C ALA A 379 4.88 -12.90 -12.90
N ASN A 380 3.66 -13.32 -12.54
CA ASN A 380 2.71 -12.46 -11.82
C ASN A 380 3.20 -12.13 -10.40
N ALA A 381 3.85 -13.08 -9.71
CA ALA A 381 4.48 -12.82 -8.42
C ALA A 381 5.61 -11.79 -8.53
N ALA A 382 6.45 -11.87 -9.55
CA ALA A 382 7.51 -10.89 -9.79
C ALA A 382 6.96 -9.50 -10.12
N LEU A 383 5.92 -9.41 -10.94
CA LEU A 383 5.22 -8.16 -11.25
C LEU A 383 4.54 -7.57 -10.01
N PHE A 384 3.98 -8.41 -9.15
CA PHE A 384 3.44 -8.00 -7.85
C PHE A 384 4.54 -7.38 -6.96
N HIS A 385 5.74 -7.98 -6.88
CA HIS A 385 6.87 -7.39 -6.15
C HIS A 385 7.37 -6.09 -6.78
N CYS A 386 7.30 -5.93 -8.11
CA CYS A 386 7.54 -4.63 -8.74
C CYS A 386 6.53 -3.56 -8.27
N ALA A 387 5.26 -3.92 -8.11
CA ALA A 387 4.24 -3.00 -7.60
C ALA A 387 4.45 -2.65 -6.11
N VAL A 388 4.88 -3.63 -5.29
CA VAL A 388 5.30 -3.39 -3.89
C VAL A 388 6.45 -2.39 -3.84
N LEU A 389 7.46 -2.57 -4.68
CA LEU A 389 8.60 -1.66 -4.79
C LEU A 389 8.18 -0.28 -5.30
N ALA A 390 7.27 -0.21 -6.27
CA ALA A 390 6.73 1.06 -6.77
C ALA A 390 5.99 1.84 -5.67
N TYR A 391 5.14 1.15 -4.90
CA TYR A 391 4.44 1.74 -3.77
C TYR A 391 5.43 2.23 -2.70
N ASN A 392 6.37 1.38 -2.31
CA ASN A 392 7.37 1.73 -1.31
C ASN A 392 8.30 2.86 -1.78
N THR A 393 8.65 2.92 -3.07
CA THR A 393 9.46 4.02 -3.62
C THR A 393 8.80 5.38 -3.38
N LEU A 394 7.49 5.50 -3.61
CA LEU A 394 6.76 6.73 -3.31
C LEU A 394 6.77 7.07 -1.80
N ARG A 395 6.59 6.05 -0.93
CA ARG A 395 6.67 6.23 0.52
C ARG A 395 8.08 6.62 0.97
N TRP A 396 9.12 6.01 0.40
CA TRP A 396 10.53 6.33 0.71
C TRP A 396 10.90 7.75 0.27
N MET A 397 10.46 8.18 -0.91
CA MET A 397 10.65 9.56 -1.33
C MET A 397 9.95 10.54 -0.39
N ALA A 398 8.71 10.23 0.02
CA ALA A 398 7.97 11.03 1.01
C ALA A 398 8.63 11.05 2.41
N ILE A 399 9.25 9.94 2.83
CA ILE A 399 10.02 9.90 4.10
C ILE A 399 11.28 10.75 3.98
N MET A 400 12.04 10.59 2.90
CA MET A 400 13.32 11.25 2.69
C MET A 400 13.18 12.76 2.47
N SER A 401 12.05 13.24 1.94
CA SER A 401 11.77 14.67 1.80
C SER A 401 11.52 15.40 3.12
N GLY A 402 11.15 14.67 4.19
CA GLY A 402 10.70 15.30 5.42
C GLY A 402 9.31 15.95 5.34
N SER A 403 8.73 16.04 4.17
CA SER A 403 7.45 16.73 3.90
C SER A 403 6.26 15.98 4.50
N GLN A 404 5.52 16.64 5.38
CA GLN A 404 4.27 16.10 5.94
C GLN A 404 3.21 15.93 4.86
N MET A 405 3.16 16.84 3.90
CA MET A 405 2.20 16.80 2.79
C MET A 405 2.42 15.55 1.93
N LEU A 406 3.66 15.28 1.49
CA LEU A 406 3.98 14.10 0.67
C LEU A 406 3.69 12.77 1.40
N ARG A 407 3.86 12.73 2.72
CA ARG A 407 3.54 11.53 3.54
C ARG A 407 2.05 11.23 3.58
N GLN A 408 1.19 12.25 3.46
CA GLN A 408 -0.26 12.08 3.46
C GLN A 408 -0.82 11.70 2.09
N TRP A 409 -0.18 12.16 1.01
CA TRP A 409 -0.67 11.94 -0.35
C TRP A 409 -0.66 10.47 -0.76
N GLU A 410 -1.73 10.07 -1.42
CA GLU A 410 -1.83 8.77 -2.08
C GLU A 410 -1.10 8.76 -3.44
N PRO A 411 -0.79 7.60 -4.01
CA PRO A 411 -0.07 7.51 -5.29
C PRO A 411 -0.72 8.28 -6.44
N GLU A 412 -2.06 8.31 -6.54
CA GLU A 412 -2.75 9.05 -7.60
C GLU A 412 -2.60 10.56 -7.43
N THR A 413 -2.63 11.07 -6.20
CA THR A 413 -2.38 12.49 -5.88
C THR A 413 -0.94 12.87 -6.27
N ILE A 414 0.04 12.05 -5.90
CA ILE A 414 1.44 12.24 -6.29
C ILE A 414 1.58 12.22 -7.82
N ARG A 415 0.92 11.26 -8.49
CA ARG A 415 0.94 11.17 -9.95
C ARG A 415 0.35 12.41 -10.61
N THR A 416 -0.78 12.87 -10.12
CA THR A 416 -1.50 14.02 -10.70
C THR A 416 -0.69 15.30 -10.58
N TYR A 417 -0.10 15.56 -9.41
CA TYR A 417 0.53 16.84 -9.14
C TYR A 417 2.05 16.84 -9.31
N LEU A 418 2.73 15.70 -9.14
CA LEU A 418 4.20 15.69 -9.19
C LEU A 418 4.75 14.87 -10.36
N VAL A 419 4.08 13.80 -10.80
CA VAL A 419 4.56 12.98 -11.91
C VAL A 419 4.17 13.59 -13.25
N ARG A 420 2.90 13.95 -13.43
CA ARG A 420 2.35 14.49 -14.68
C ARG A 420 2.61 15.99 -14.81
N VAL A 421 3.87 16.36 -14.72
CA VAL A 421 4.33 17.74 -14.90
C VAL A 421 4.97 17.86 -16.29
N ALA A 422 4.60 18.89 -17.02
CA ALA A 422 5.22 19.19 -18.31
C ALA A 422 6.69 19.57 -18.11
N GLY A 423 7.55 19.15 -19.03
CA GLY A 423 8.95 19.52 -19.00
C GLY A 423 9.54 19.66 -20.40
N LYS A 424 10.58 20.48 -20.53
CA LYS A 424 11.35 20.64 -21.75
C LYS A 424 12.83 20.35 -21.49
N LEU A 425 13.35 19.34 -22.18
CA LEU A 425 14.76 19.00 -22.13
C LEU A 425 15.57 20.03 -22.94
N LEU A 426 16.61 20.53 -22.34
CA LEU A 426 17.64 21.33 -22.94
C LEU A 426 18.98 20.61 -22.82
N THR A 427 19.68 20.45 -23.91
CA THR A 427 21.03 19.89 -23.98
C THR A 427 22.03 21.01 -24.15
N GLY A 428 23.06 21.09 -23.32
CA GLY A 428 24.14 22.08 -23.45
C GLY A 428 25.31 21.69 -22.54
N ASN A 429 26.54 21.96 -23.02
CA ASN A 429 27.79 21.85 -22.25
C ASN A 429 27.93 20.62 -21.34
N ARG A 430 27.62 19.42 -21.85
CA ARG A 430 27.68 18.13 -21.11
C ARG A 430 26.63 17.96 -19.96
N GLN A 431 25.65 18.87 -19.91
CA GLN A 431 24.58 18.79 -18.90
C GLN A 431 23.22 18.71 -19.56
N LEU A 432 22.38 17.80 -19.06
CA LEU A 432 20.95 17.73 -19.36
C LEU A 432 20.18 18.60 -18.35
N THR A 433 19.37 19.52 -18.84
CA THR A 433 18.51 20.35 -18.00
C THR A 433 17.06 20.17 -18.41
N VAL A 434 16.19 19.82 -17.48
CA VAL A 434 14.76 19.75 -17.73
C VAL A 434 14.10 20.96 -17.08
N LYS A 435 13.57 21.87 -17.91
CA LYS A 435 12.77 23.01 -17.43
C LYS A 435 11.32 22.60 -17.28
N THR A 436 10.74 22.94 -16.13
CA THR A 436 9.33 22.71 -15.79
C THR A 436 8.62 24.06 -15.61
N PRO A 437 7.27 24.13 -15.62
CA PRO A 437 6.53 25.35 -15.34
C PRO A 437 6.90 25.96 -13.98
N ASP A 438 7.00 27.29 -13.94
CA ASP A 438 7.31 28.07 -12.74
C ASP A 438 6.09 28.32 -11.84
N ASN A 439 4.90 28.04 -12.34
CA ASN A 439 3.60 28.21 -11.65
C ASN A 439 3.00 26.90 -11.15
N HIS A 440 3.80 26.05 -10.54
CA HIS A 440 3.33 24.78 -9.99
C HIS A 440 2.28 25.01 -8.88
N LEU A 441 1.20 24.22 -8.88
CA LEU A 441 0.11 24.37 -7.90
C LEU A 441 0.57 24.13 -6.45
N TYR A 442 1.55 23.25 -6.25
CA TYR A 442 2.16 22.94 -4.96
C TYR A 442 3.69 23.11 -5.04
N PRO A 443 4.21 24.35 -5.08
CA PRO A 443 5.63 24.58 -5.36
C PRO A 443 6.54 23.91 -4.34
N GLN A 444 6.26 24.01 -3.04
CA GLN A 444 7.07 23.39 -2.01
C GLN A 444 7.10 21.85 -2.14
N ALA A 445 5.97 21.21 -2.44
CA ALA A 445 5.93 19.75 -2.64
C ALA A 445 6.72 19.34 -3.90
N TRP A 446 6.71 20.17 -4.93
CA TRP A 446 7.52 19.96 -6.13
C TRP A 446 9.01 20.09 -5.83
N ASP A 447 9.42 21.12 -5.12
CA ASP A 447 10.81 21.35 -4.73
C ASP A 447 11.32 20.19 -3.83
N ASP A 448 10.53 19.78 -2.86
CA ASP A 448 10.82 18.63 -1.99
C ASP A 448 10.98 17.33 -2.82
N TRP A 449 10.11 17.13 -3.82
CA TRP A 449 10.14 15.97 -4.71
C TRP A 449 11.39 15.94 -5.57
N VAL A 450 11.75 17.09 -6.17
CA VAL A 450 12.95 17.25 -7.01
C VAL A 450 14.21 17.08 -6.17
N ALA A 451 14.29 17.71 -5.00
CA ALA A 451 15.43 17.62 -4.10
C ALA A 451 15.71 16.18 -3.67
N VAL A 452 14.67 15.42 -3.29
CA VAL A 452 14.83 14.00 -2.94
C VAL A 452 15.30 13.16 -4.12
N GLY A 453 14.89 13.47 -5.32
CA GLY A 453 15.30 12.74 -6.52
C GLY A 453 16.73 13.06 -6.95
N LEU A 454 17.06 14.34 -7.06
CA LEU A 454 18.31 14.80 -7.67
C LEU A 454 19.47 14.97 -6.66
N GLY A 455 19.19 15.06 -5.37
CA GLY A 455 20.18 15.18 -4.30
C GLY A 455 20.20 16.57 -3.75
#